data_2771432c45f70754adf8b42e7b81e5dc
#
_entry.id   2771432c45f70754adf8b42e7b81e5dc
#
_cell.length_a   1.000
_cell.length_b   1.000
_cell.length_c   1.000
_cell.angle_alpha   90.00
_cell.angle_beta   90.00
_cell.angle_gamma   90.00
#
_symmetry.space_group_name_H-M   'P 1'
#
loop_
_entity.id
_entity.type
_entity.pdbx_description
1 polymer ?
#
loop_
_entity_poly.entity_id
_entity_poly.type
_entity_poly.pdbx_seq_one_letter_code
_entity_poly.pdbx_strand_id
1 'polypeptide(L)'
;MRPRRGGIYLANFNPSRGSEPAKIRPCLVVQSDLLNDAEHPSTIVLPLTTRLIDDAEPLRFRVTRRDRLREDSDVMIDQVRTIDNRRFHGDRLTELSAAELAQLEVYWSIVLGLEM
;
A
#
# COMPACT_ATOMS: atom_id res chain seq x y z
N MET A 1 -13.30 -10.53 2.40
CA MET A 1 -12.30 -10.30 1.34
C MET A 1 -10.93 -10.68 1.89
N ARG A 2 -10.13 -11.36 1.09
CA ARG A 2 -8.79 -11.77 1.50
C ARG A 2 -7.77 -10.91 0.75
N PRO A 3 -6.92 -10.14 1.46
CA PRO A 3 -5.93 -9.32 0.79
C PRO A 3 -4.87 -10.18 0.10
N ARG A 4 -4.33 -9.67 -1.01
CA ARG A 4 -3.28 -10.35 -1.78
C ARG A 4 -2.08 -9.41 -1.91
N ARG A 5 -0.88 -9.96 -1.70
CA ARG A 5 0.35 -9.19 -1.84
C ARG A 5 0.47 -8.61 -3.25
N GLY A 6 0.78 -7.32 -3.33
CA GLY A 6 0.86 -6.60 -4.60
C GLY A 6 -0.46 -5.97 -5.02
N GLY A 7 -1.56 -6.29 -4.36
CA GLY A 7 -2.86 -5.68 -4.64
C GLY A 7 -3.00 -4.32 -3.99
N ILE A 8 -3.75 -3.43 -4.65
CA ILE A 8 -4.08 -2.10 -4.12
C ILE A 8 -5.55 -2.08 -3.80
N TYR A 9 -5.88 -1.70 -2.56
CA TYR A 9 -7.24 -1.72 -2.01
C TYR A 9 -7.54 -0.40 -1.33
N LEU A 10 -8.81 -0.05 -1.24
CA LEU A 10 -9.22 1.06 -0.36
C LEU A 10 -9.25 0.58 1.07
N ALA A 11 -8.78 1.41 1.98
CA ALA A 11 -8.83 1.13 3.40
C ALA A 11 -9.16 2.40 4.19
N ASN A 12 -9.85 2.21 5.29
CA ASN A 12 -10.17 3.26 6.23
C ASN A 12 -9.07 3.35 7.28
N PHE A 13 -8.32 4.45 7.29
CA PHE A 13 -7.23 4.68 8.22
C PHE A 13 -7.67 5.40 9.50
N ASN A 14 -8.94 5.31 9.84
CA ASN A 14 -9.51 5.82 11.09
C ASN A 14 -9.22 4.89 12.27
N PRO A 15 -9.25 5.44 13.50
CA PRO A 15 -9.28 6.87 13.78
C PRO A 15 -7.93 7.51 13.49
N SER A 16 -7.96 8.70 12.88
CA SER A 16 -6.77 9.51 12.77
C SER A 16 -6.56 10.24 14.09
N ARG A 17 -5.32 10.62 14.37
CA ARG A 17 -5.00 11.33 15.62
C ARG A 17 -5.24 12.83 15.47
N GLY A 18 -5.66 13.45 16.56
CA GLY A 18 -5.90 14.88 16.61
C GLY A 18 -7.13 15.27 15.82
N SER A 19 -7.05 16.38 15.11
CA SER A 19 -8.16 16.94 14.35
C SER A 19 -8.23 16.45 12.91
N GLU A 20 -7.40 15.49 12.53
CA GLU A 20 -7.41 14.97 11.17
C GLU A 20 -8.71 14.23 10.88
N PRO A 21 -9.36 14.53 9.74
CA PRO A 21 -10.56 13.81 9.37
C PRO A 21 -10.25 12.36 9.01
N ALA A 22 -11.26 11.53 9.17
CA ALA A 22 -11.22 10.15 8.71
C ALA A 22 -10.86 10.11 7.24
N LYS A 23 -9.91 9.24 6.86
CA LYS A 23 -9.51 9.11 5.46
C LYS A 23 -9.60 7.67 5.00
N ILE A 24 -10.37 7.51 3.93
CA ILE A 24 -10.34 6.30 3.13
C ILE A 24 -9.38 6.59 1.98
N ARG A 25 -8.35 5.77 1.83
CA ARG A 25 -7.35 5.93 0.77
C ARG A 25 -6.87 4.59 0.25
N PRO A 26 -6.33 4.58 -0.97
CA PRO A 26 -5.71 3.36 -1.48
C PRO A 26 -4.48 2.98 -0.66
N CYS A 27 -4.24 1.69 -0.54
CA CYS A 27 -3.03 1.15 0.07
C CYS A 27 -2.58 -0.09 -0.69
N LEU A 28 -1.26 -0.30 -0.70
CA LEU A 28 -0.65 -1.46 -1.32
C LEU A 28 -0.41 -2.52 -0.24
N VAL A 29 -0.90 -3.73 -0.47
CA VAL A 29 -0.63 -4.86 0.43
C VAL A 29 0.79 -5.37 0.16
N VAL A 30 1.62 -5.34 1.19
CA VAL A 30 3.00 -5.85 1.12
C VAL A 30 3.20 -7.09 1.98
N GLN A 31 2.22 -7.44 2.80
CA GLN A 31 2.28 -8.63 3.64
C GLN A 31 2.32 -9.91 2.79
N SER A 32 3.14 -10.87 3.21
CA SER A 32 3.25 -12.16 2.54
C SER A 32 1.88 -12.85 2.43
N ASP A 33 1.62 -13.45 1.26
CA ASP A 33 0.42 -14.26 1.06
C ASP A 33 0.39 -15.49 1.96
N LEU A 34 1.52 -15.91 2.52
CA LEU A 34 1.54 -16.96 3.52
C LEU A 34 0.65 -16.58 4.71
N LEU A 35 0.75 -15.34 5.17
CA LEU A 35 -0.08 -14.82 6.25
C LEU A 35 -1.50 -14.53 5.77
N ASN A 36 -1.63 -13.96 4.58
CA ASN A 36 -2.94 -13.62 4.02
C ASN A 36 -3.80 -14.87 3.82
N ASP A 37 -3.20 -15.94 3.33
CA ASP A 37 -3.91 -17.21 3.12
C ASP A 37 -4.25 -17.91 4.44
N ALA A 38 -3.47 -17.66 5.47
CA ALA A 38 -3.75 -18.18 6.81
C ALA A 38 -4.79 -17.33 7.57
N GLU A 39 -5.39 -16.35 6.89
CA GLU A 39 -6.42 -15.47 7.47
C GLU A 39 -5.91 -14.68 8.68
N HIS A 40 -4.65 -14.22 8.61
CA HIS A 40 -4.10 -13.34 9.62
C HIS A 40 -5.01 -12.12 9.80
N PRO A 41 -5.37 -11.73 11.03
CA PRO A 41 -6.40 -10.70 11.23
C PRO A 41 -5.99 -9.28 10.88
N SER A 42 -4.72 -9.04 10.65
CA SER A 42 -4.20 -7.73 10.26
C SER A 42 -3.32 -7.86 9.03
N THR A 43 -3.11 -6.74 8.33
CA THR A 43 -2.35 -6.71 7.08
C THR A 43 -1.37 -5.54 7.08
N ILE A 44 -0.13 -5.83 6.69
CA ILE A 44 0.91 -4.80 6.52
C ILE A 44 0.72 -4.15 5.16
N VAL A 45 0.59 -2.83 5.15
CA VAL A 45 0.31 -2.05 3.93
C VAL A 45 1.18 -0.82 3.84
N LEU A 46 1.33 -0.30 2.62
CA LEU A 46 1.92 1.01 2.36
C LEU A 46 0.81 1.91 1.78
N PRO A 47 0.53 3.06 2.40
CA PRO A 47 -0.53 3.93 1.89
C PRO A 47 -0.10 4.65 0.62
N LEU A 48 -1.07 4.98 -0.24
CA LEU A 48 -0.88 5.78 -1.43
C LEU A 48 -1.37 7.20 -1.19
N THR A 49 -0.81 8.14 -1.94
CA THR A 49 -1.24 9.55 -1.94
C THR A 49 -1.31 10.07 -3.37
N THR A 50 -2.27 10.95 -3.63
CA THR A 50 -2.34 11.66 -4.91
C THR A 50 -1.46 12.91 -4.95
N ARG A 51 -0.82 13.25 -3.85
CA ARG A 51 0.20 14.31 -3.80
C ARG A 51 1.51 13.75 -4.34
N LEU A 52 1.74 13.96 -5.62
CA LEU A 52 2.89 13.40 -6.32
C LEU A 52 4.16 14.20 -6.02
N ILE A 53 5.26 13.50 -5.78
CA ILE A 53 6.59 14.09 -5.64
C ILE A 53 7.51 13.36 -6.59
N ASP A 54 8.01 14.08 -7.61
CA ASP A 54 8.91 13.49 -8.58
C ASP A 54 10.32 13.30 -7.98
N ASP A 55 11.04 12.31 -8.51
CA ASP A 55 12.43 12.04 -8.15
C ASP A 55 12.64 11.83 -6.64
N ALA A 56 11.69 11.20 -5.98
CA ALA A 56 11.73 10.97 -4.54
C ALA A 56 12.08 9.52 -4.15
N GLU A 57 12.51 8.68 -5.11
CA GLU A 57 12.95 7.31 -4.81
C GLU A 57 14.14 7.36 -3.84
N PRO A 58 14.24 6.44 -2.91
CA PRO A 58 13.39 5.26 -2.65
C PRO A 58 12.17 5.53 -1.77
N LEU A 59 11.87 6.77 -1.42
CA LEU A 59 10.76 7.08 -0.50
C LEU A 59 9.39 6.97 -1.16
N ARG A 60 9.34 7.08 -2.48
CA ARG A 60 8.10 7.04 -3.25
C ARG A 60 8.22 6.08 -4.43
N PHE A 61 7.11 5.45 -4.76
CA PHE A 61 6.98 4.63 -5.96
C PHE A 61 5.73 5.08 -6.71
N ARG A 62 5.89 5.55 -7.95
CA ARG A 62 4.79 6.06 -8.77
C ARG A 62 3.99 4.92 -9.39
N VAL A 63 2.68 4.94 -9.18
CA VAL A 63 1.72 4.04 -9.82
C VAL A 63 0.80 4.90 -10.67
N THR A 64 0.84 4.71 -12.00
CA THR A 64 -0.06 5.42 -12.90
C THR A 64 -1.46 4.86 -12.78
N ARG A 65 -2.45 5.74 -12.98
CA ARG A 65 -3.86 5.32 -12.95
C ARG A 65 -4.10 4.17 -13.91
N ARG A 66 -4.88 3.21 -13.46
CA ARG A 66 -5.22 2.02 -14.23
C ARG A 66 -6.34 1.27 -13.52
N ASP A 67 -7.10 0.48 -14.27
CA ASP A 67 -8.20 -0.30 -13.73
C ASP A 67 -9.13 0.60 -12.89
N ARG A 68 -9.34 0.27 -11.63
CA ARG A 68 -10.20 1.04 -10.73
C ARG A 68 -9.43 2.07 -9.90
N LEU A 69 -8.11 2.15 -10.06
CA LEU A 69 -7.30 3.23 -9.49
C LEU A 69 -7.41 4.44 -10.42
N ARG A 70 -8.15 5.46 -9.99
CA ARG A 70 -8.57 6.56 -10.86
C ARG A 70 -7.56 7.68 -11.05
N GLU A 71 -6.59 7.78 -10.17
CA GLU A 71 -5.60 8.86 -10.20
C GLU A 71 -4.21 8.30 -10.05
N ASP A 72 -3.26 8.94 -10.74
CA ASP A 72 -1.84 8.67 -10.51
C ASP A 72 -1.54 8.88 -9.04
N SER A 73 -0.80 7.96 -8.45
CA SER A 73 -0.55 7.97 -7.01
C SER A 73 0.89 7.59 -6.71
N ASP A 74 1.38 8.06 -5.59
CA ASP A 74 2.67 7.62 -5.06
C ASP A 74 2.44 6.69 -3.88
N VAL A 75 3.09 5.53 -3.90
CA VAL A 75 3.19 4.67 -2.72
C VAL A 75 4.18 5.34 -1.77
N MET A 76 3.74 5.60 -0.53
CA MET A 76 4.59 6.18 0.50
C MET A 76 5.35 5.08 1.22
N ILE A 77 6.55 4.79 0.75
CA ILE A 77 7.32 3.61 1.16
C ILE A 77 7.76 3.65 2.61
N ASP A 78 7.99 4.85 3.15
CA ASP A 78 8.41 5.05 4.55
C ASP A 78 7.22 5.11 5.53
N GLN A 79 5.99 4.95 5.05
CA GLN A 79 4.79 5.07 5.87
C GLN A 79 4.11 3.71 6.11
N VAL A 80 4.91 2.68 6.33
CA VAL A 80 4.39 1.33 6.55
C VAL A 80 3.44 1.30 7.75
N ARG A 81 2.31 0.61 7.57
CA ARG A 81 1.30 0.46 8.62
C ARG A 81 0.77 -0.96 8.64
N THR A 82 0.32 -1.37 9.82
CA THR A 82 -0.47 -2.58 9.97
C THR A 82 -1.89 -2.17 10.28
N ILE A 83 -2.84 -2.68 9.50
CA ILE A 83 -4.26 -2.36 9.70
C ILE A 83 -5.05 -3.63 9.96
N ASP A 84 -6.14 -3.50 10.71
CA ASP A 84 -7.12 -4.57 10.90
C ASP A 84 -7.80 -4.83 9.56
N ASN A 85 -8.01 -6.09 9.19
CA ASN A 85 -8.62 -6.46 7.92
C ASN A 85 -10.03 -5.89 7.73
N ARG A 86 -10.73 -5.58 8.81
CA ARG A 86 -12.05 -4.96 8.74
C ARG A 86 -12.02 -3.55 8.18
N ARG A 87 -10.83 -2.94 8.08
CA ARG A 87 -10.67 -1.60 7.53
C ARG A 87 -10.67 -1.55 6.01
N PHE A 88 -10.55 -2.69 5.34
CA PHE A 88 -10.61 -2.72 3.88
C PHE A 88 -12.03 -2.43 3.38
N HIS A 89 -12.12 -1.67 2.30
CA HIS A 89 -13.36 -1.29 1.64
C HIS A 89 -13.43 -1.84 0.23
N GLY A 90 -14.39 -2.71 -0.03
CA GLY A 90 -14.66 -3.17 -1.39
C GLY A 90 -13.58 -4.08 -1.95
N ASP A 91 -13.61 -4.22 -3.26
CA ASP A 91 -12.71 -5.11 -3.97
C ASP A 91 -11.41 -4.43 -4.34
N ARG A 92 -10.45 -5.23 -4.77
CA ARG A 92 -9.16 -4.73 -5.24
C ARG A 92 -9.35 -3.71 -6.37
N LEU A 93 -8.63 -2.59 -6.27
CA LEU A 93 -8.66 -1.55 -7.30
C LEU A 93 -7.80 -1.93 -8.50
N THR A 94 -6.63 -2.44 -8.24
CA THR A 94 -5.64 -2.87 -9.23
C THR A 94 -4.56 -3.69 -8.53
N GLU A 95 -3.54 -4.08 -9.26
CA GLU A 95 -2.39 -4.75 -8.68
C GLU A 95 -1.12 -4.29 -9.39
N LEU A 96 0.00 -4.39 -8.71
CA LEU A 96 1.29 -4.18 -9.33
C LEU A 96 1.67 -5.41 -10.16
N SER A 97 2.35 -5.17 -11.28
CA SER A 97 2.97 -6.26 -12.02
C SER A 97 4.12 -6.85 -11.20
N ALA A 98 4.57 -8.04 -11.58
CA ALA A 98 5.73 -8.66 -10.93
C ALA A 98 6.98 -7.76 -11.00
N ALA A 99 7.18 -7.08 -12.13
CA ALA A 99 8.33 -6.18 -12.31
C ALA A 99 8.20 -4.95 -11.40
N GLU A 100 7.01 -4.38 -11.30
CA GLU A 100 6.75 -3.24 -10.42
C GLU A 100 6.96 -3.62 -8.95
N LEU A 101 6.45 -4.76 -8.55
CA LEU A 101 6.59 -5.22 -7.17
C LEU A 101 8.05 -5.48 -6.82
N ALA A 102 8.82 -6.06 -7.74
CA ALA A 102 10.25 -6.29 -7.55
C ALA A 102 11.00 -4.96 -7.36
N GLN A 103 10.66 -3.94 -8.15
CA GLN A 103 11.28 -2.62 -8.02
C GLN A 103 10.90 -1.96 -6.69
N LEU A 104 9.66 -2.06 -6.30
CA LEU A 104 9.20 -1.55 -5.01
C LEU A 104 9.94 -2.23 -3.85
N GLU A 105 10.15 -3.53 -3.94
CA GLU A 105 10.88 -4.28 -2.91
C GLU A 105 12.32 -3.78 -2.74
N VAL A 106 12.98 -3.41 -3.84
CA VAL A 106 14.32 -2.82 -3.79
C VAL A 106 14.28 -1.53 -2.98
N TYR A 107 13.36 -0.63 -3.30
CA TYR A 107 13.22 0.65 -2.58
C TYR A 107 12.86 0.42 -1.11
N TRP A 108 11.94 -0.48 -0.84
CA TRP A 108 11.50 -0.77 0.52
C TRP A 108 12.63 -1.35 1.37
N SER A 109 13.44 -2.23 0.79
CA SER A 109 14.62 -2.79 1.46
C SER A 109 15.61 -1.69 1.84
N ILE A 110 15.81 -0.72 0.96
CA ILE A 110 16.67 0.43 1.26
C ILE A 110 16.12 1.24 2.44
N VAL A 111 14.83 1.56 2.40
CA VAL A 111 14.19 2.36 3.44
C VAL A 111 14.22 1.65 4.79
N LEU A 112 14.04 0.34 4.79
CA LEU A 112 14.08 -0.48 6.01
C LEU A 112 15.49 -0.80 6.48
N GLY A 113 16.51 -0.47 5.69
CA GLY A 113 17.89 -0.79 6.04
C GLY A 113 18.23 -2.28 5.92
N LEU A 114 17.51 -3.00 5.11
CA LEU A 114 17.78 -4.41 4.85
C LEU A 114 18.83 -4.52 3.74
N GLU A 115 19.94 -5.15 4.06
CA GLU A 115 20.96 -5.41 3.05
C GLU A 115 20.62 -6.67 2.28
N MET A 116 20.78 -6.57 0.99
CA MET A 116 20.47 -7.64 0.08
C MET A 116 21.77 -8.22 -0.50
#